data_5e7966a7337258e1d3e3517c6beb3993
#
_entry.id   5e7966a7337258e1d3e3517c6beb3993
#
_cell.length_a   1.000
_cell.length_b   1.000
_cell.length_c   1.000
_cell.angle_alpha   90.00
_cell.angle_beta   90.00
_cell.angle_gamma   90.00
#
_symmetry.space_group_name_H-M   'P 1'
#
loop_
_entity.id
_entity.type
_entity.pdbx_description
1 polymer ?
#
loop_
_entity_poly.entity_id
_entity_poly.type
_entity_poly.pdbx_seq_one_letter_code
_entity_poly.pdbx_strand_id
1 'polypeptide(L)'
;LLAVLLVAGLAAPTAAQPALQARAFALVEARTGQVLAHRQAHTPWPPASTTKVLTALLVAESLQPQDVVTVSPRAAAQRSGAALGLRAGERRRVEELFYAMLLASANDAAVALAEAAAGSVEAFVERLNAKAVQLGARNTHFTNPHGLYDPRHRSTAYDLAQIARAALRNPWVAKAVATREYELTSGAIPRRLVNRNRLLFTYPGANGVKTGWLVESGPCLVASAQREGRALIAVVLDSPQVFREAARLLDFGFTAYELRVLARPGQPVGRVRLPGGEDLQATVAEELAWAVPRTAQVGLRVRWDPGLKAPVGAGQRVGWAEVRVDGREELRVPAMAVRAVPPRGRWEELWRRVVESVGGR
;
A
#
# COMPACT_ATOMS: atom_id res chain seq x y z
N LEU A 1 3.52 -16.51 -9.36
CA LEU A 1 3.08 -15.56 -8.32
C LEU A 1 3.06 -16.30 -6.98
N LEU A 2 4.23 -16.36 -6.28
CA LEU A 2 4.27 -16.83 -4.90
C LEU A 2 3.70 -15.71 -4.02
N ALA A 3 2.54 -15.97 -3.40
CA ALA A 3 1.98 -15.10 -2.38
C ALA A 3 2.96 -15.08 -1.19
N VAL A 4 3.63 -13.96 -0.99
CA VAL A 4 4.32 -13.66 0.26
C VAL A 4 3.23 -13.57 1.32
N LEU A 5 3.10 -14.62 2.15
CA LEU A 5 2.27 -14.58 3.36
C LEU A 5 2.96 -13.60 4.33
N LEU A 6 2.63 -12.31 4.18
CA LEU A 6 2.89 -11.33 5.22
C LEU A 6 2.02 -11.72 6.42
N VAL A 7 2.61 -12.39 7.39
CA VAL A 7 2.05 -12.40 8.74
C VAL A 7 2.36 -11.04 9.34
N ALA A 8 1.58 -10.03 8.94
CA ALA A 8 1.56 -8.75 9.61
C ALA A 8 0.80 -8.93 10.93
N GLY A 9 1.45 -9.55 11.89
CA GLY A 9 1.12 -9.29 13.29
C GLY A 9 1.36 -7.80 13.50
N LEU A 10 0.39 -7.07 14.07
CA LEU A 10 0.60 -5.72 14.54
C LEU A 10 1.63 -5.78 15.69
N ALA A 11 2.91 -5.78 15.33
CA ALA A 11 3.97 -5.62 16.32
C ALA A 11 3.75 -4.25 16.98
N ALA A 12 3.73 -4.22 18.29
CA ALA A 12 3.63 -2.97 19.03
C ALA A 12 4.82 -2.08 18.63
N PRO A 13 4.60 -0.84 18.20
CA PRO A 13 5.69 0.04 17.81
C PRO A 13 6.63 0.22 19.01
N THR A 14 7.92 0.01 18.78
CA THR A 14 8.97 0.16 19.81
C THR A 14 9.23 1.62 20.17
N ALA A 15 8.75 2.58 19.38
CA ALA A 15 8.81 4.01 19.64
C ALA A 15 7.45 4.54 20.15
N ALA A 16 7.46 5.45 21.11
CA ALA A 16 6.23 6.07 21.63
C ALA A 16 5.49 6.81 20.49
N GLN A 17 4.27 6.38 20.20
CA GLN A 17 3.44 6.99 19.15
C GLN A 17 2.99 8.39 19.56
N PRO A 18 2.82 9.32 18.60
CA PRO A 18 2.30 10.65 18.90
C PRO A 18 0.87 10.58 19.45
N ALA A 19 0.61 11.35 20.49
CA ALA A 19 -0.76 11.53 21.01
C ALA A 19 -1.57 12.38 20.03
N LEU A 20 -2.65 11.81 19.48
CA LEU A 20 -3.53 12.43 18.50
C LEU A 20 -4.98 12.42 18.99
N GLN A 21 -5.78 13.38 18.51
CA GLN A 21 -7.21 13.46 18.78
C GLN A 21 -8.03 12.59 17.82
N ALA A 22 -7.48 12.25 16.65
CA ALA A 22 -8.14 11.42 15.65
C ALA A 22 -8.79 10.17 16.27
N ARG A 23 -10.00 9.83 15.83
CA ARG A 23 -10.67 8.58 16.24
C ARG A 23 -9.87 7.36 15.85
N ALA A 24 -9.45 7.31 14.59
CA ALA A 24 -8.62 6.22 14.06
C ALA A 24 -7.52 6.76 13.16
N PHE A 25 -6.37 6.08 13.16
CA PHE A 25 -5.28 6.40 12.25
C PHE A 25 -4.42 5.18 11.93
N ALA A 26 -3.72 5.26 10.81
CA ALA A 26 -2.66 4.35 10.42
C ALA A 26 -1.53 5.14 9.75
N LEU A 27 -0.28 4.85 10.13
CA LEU A 27 0.92 5.27 9.44
C LEU A 27 1.58 4.04 8.82
N VAL A 28 1.83 4.07 7.52
CA VAL A 28 2.34 2.92 6.77
C VAL A 28 3.57 3.34 5.97
N GLU A 29 4.58 2.48 5.97
CA GLU A 29 5.71 2.57 5.05
C GLU A 29 5.22 2.14 3.64
N ALA A 30 5.36 3.02 2.63
CA ALA A 30 4.69 2.83 1.35
C ALA A 30 5.24 1.65 0.53
N ARG A 31 6.54 1.37 0.62
CA ARG A 31 7.19 0.29 -0.13
C ARG A 31 6.83 -1.08 0.44
N THR A 32 6.96 -1.26 1.75
CA THR A 32 6.79 -2.54 2.42
C THR A 32 5.34 -2.82 2.83
N GLY A 33 4.53 -1.78 3.06
CA GLY A 33 3.20 -1.89 3.63
C GLY A 33 3.20 -2.08 5.16
N GLN A 34 4.37 -1.98 5.79
CA GLN A 34 4.51 -2.11 7.24
C GLN A 34 3.80 -0.98 7.97
N VAL A 35 3.01 -1.32 8.99
CA VAL A 35 2.36 -0.36 9.87
C VAL A 35 3.37 0.12 10.92
N LEU A 36 3.63 1.42 10.97
CA LEU A 36 4.59 2.04 11.90
C LEU A 36 3.91 2.64 13.15
N ALA A 37 2.66 3.07 12.99
CA ALA A 37 1.85 3.58 14.08
C ALA A 37 0.38 3.39 13.76
N HIS A 38 -0.44 3.14 14.76
CA HIS A 38 -1.88 2.98 14.53
C HIS A 38 -2.69 3.17 15.82
N ARG A 39 -3.94 3.55 15.64
CA ARG A 39 -5.00 3.50 16.66
C ARG A 39 -6.31 3.16 15.97
N GLN A 40 -7.03 2.16 16.46
CA GLN A 40 -8.30 1.67 15.89
C GLN A 40 -8.25 1.50 14.35
N ALA A 41 -7.08 1.09 13.83
CA ALA A 41 -6.81 1.10 12.39
C ALA A 41 -7.72 0.17 11.58
N HIS A 42 -8.34 -0.82 12.20
CA HIS A 42 -9.27 -1.78 11.59
C HIS A 42 -10.74 -1.50 11.93
N THR A 43 -11.04 -0.45 12.67
CA THR A 43 -12.42 -0.08 13.00
C THR A 43 -13.07 0.57 11.78
N PRO A 44 -14.21 0.04 11.28
CA PRO A 44 -14.93 0.63 10.16
C PRO A 44 -15.43 2.04 10.50
N TRP A 45 -15.26 2.96 9.53
CA TRP A 45 -15.65 4.34 9.63
C TRP A 45 -16.11 4.87 8.26
N PRO A 46 -17.06 5.85 8.18
CA PRO A 46 -17.38 6.48 6.92
C PRO A 46 -16.16 7.19 6.33
N PRO A 47 -15.67 6.81 5.15
CA PRO A 47 -14.42 7.33 4.60
C PRO A 47 -14.58 8.70 3.93
N ALA A 48 -15.80 9.15 3.72
CA ALA A 48 -16.11 10.34 2.94
C ALA A 48 -15.41 10.32 1.57
N SER A 49 -14.99 11.47 1.06
CA SER A 49 -14.32 11.58 -0.25
C SER A 49 -12.95 10.93 -0.36
N THR A 50 -12.40 10.29 0.71
CA THR A 50 -11.21 9.46 0.57
C THR A 50 -11.49 8.20 -0.27
N THR A 51 -12.75 7.79 -0.41
CA THR A 51 -13.23 6.79 -1.40
C THR A 51 -12.68 7.03 -2.80
N LYS A 52 -12.57 8.32 -3.21
CA LYS A 52 -12.12 8.70 -4.56
C LYS A 52 -10.68 8.27 -4.89
N VAL A 53 -9.91 7.82 -3.89
CA VAL A 53 -8.57 7.25 -4.13
C VAL A 53 -8.68 5.94 -4.91
N LEU A 54 -9.61 5.05 -4.51
CA LEU A 54 -9.84 3.80 -5.24
C LEU A 54 -10.57 4.04 -6.55
N THR A 55 -11.52 4.99 -6.57
CA THR A 55 -12.16 5.42 -7.81
C THR A 55 -11.14 5.88 -8.84
N ALA A 56 -10.17 6.70 -8.42
CA ALA A 56 -9.08 7.16 -9.29
C ALA A 56 -8.23 6.01 -9.83
N LEU A 57 -7.88 5.04 -8.99
CA LEU A 57 -7.12 3.87 -9.43
C LEU A 57 -7.88 3.09 -10.53
N LEU A 58 -9.16 2.78 -10.31
CA LEU A 58 -9.96 2.06 -11.30
C LEU A 58 -10.18 2.84 -12.59
N VAL A 59 -10.41 4.15 -12.51
CA VAL A 59 -10.51 5.02 -13.68
C VAL A 59 -9.20 5.00 -14.48
N ALA A 60 -8.05 5.12 -13.78
CA ALA A 60 -6.73 5.09 -14.43
C ALA A 60 -6.36 3.71 -15.02
N GLU A 61 -6.97 2.63 -14.55
CA GLU A 61 -6.83 1.29 -15.12
C GLU A 61 -7.77 1.04 -16.32
N SER A 62 -8.82 1.85 -16.47
CA SER A 62 -9.91 1.62 -17.45
C SER A 62 -9.95 2.62 -18.60
N LEU A 63 -9.50 3.85 -18.38
CA LEU A 63 -9.63 4.96 -19.33
C LEU A 63 -8.28 5.63 -19.60
N GLN A 64 -8.20 6.31 -20.76
CA GLN A 64 -7.04 7.12 -21.10
C GLN A 64 -7.31 8.62 -20.82
N PRO A 65 -6.30 9.42 -20.48
CA PRO A 65 -6.45 10.85 -20.16
C PRO A 65 -7.14 11.66 -21.28
N GLN A 66 -6.87 11.31 -22.55
CA GLN A 66 -7.39 11.99 -23.73
C GLN A 66 -8.80 11.55 -24.13
N ASP A 67 -9.34 10.47 -23.57
CA ASP A 67 -10.71 10.03 -23.86
C ASP A 67 -11.71 11.13 -23.55
N VAL A 68 -12.83 11.14 -24.25
CA VAL A 68 -13.89 12.13 -24.08
C VAL A 68 -15.13 11.46 -23.52
N VAL A 69 -15.59 11.97 -22.39
CA VAL A 69 -16.81 11.56 -21.70
C VAL A 69 -17.93 12.52 -22.04
N THR A 70 -19.09 11.99 -22.43
CA THR A 70 -20.34 12.74 -22.50
C THR A 70 -21.04 12.61 -21.15
N VAL A 71 -21.25 13.72 -20.47
CA VAL A 71 -21.86 13.78 -19.14
C VAL A 71 -23.32 13.33 -19.20
N SER A 72 -23.66 12.30 -18.43
CA SER A 72 -25.03 11.78 -18.34
C SER A 72 -25.95 12.72 -17.55
N PRO A 73 -27.28 12.59 -17.69
CA PRO A 73 -28.22 13.28 -16.81
C PRO A 73 -27.99 12.94 -15.32
N ARG A 74 -27.61 11.70 -15.00
CA ARG A 74 -27.31 11.25 -13.64
C ARG A 74 -26.08 11.98 -13.05
N ALA A 75 -24.98 12.02 -13.82
CA ALA A 75 -23.78 12.74 -13.40
C ALA A 75 -24.07 14.24 -13.20
N ALA A 76 -24.80 14.86 -14.13
CA ALA A 76 -25.20 16.26 -14.04
C ALA A 76 -26.14 16.56 -12.85
N ALA A 77 -26.97 15.59 -12.45
CA ALA A 77 -27.85 15.70 -11.29
C ALA A 77 -27.13 15.57 -9.94
N GLN A 78 -25.86 15.09 -9.94
CA GLN A 78 -25.07 14.90 -8.72
C GLN A 78 -24.58 16.25 -8.17
N ARG A 79 -25.42 16.92 -7.39
CA ARG A 79 -25.15 18.26 -6.81
C ARG A 79 -24.79 18.21 -5.33
N SER A 80 -25.00 17.08 -4.65
CA SER A 80 -24.71 16.95 -3.22
C SER A 80 -23.22 16.99 -2.96
N GLY A 81 -22.79 17.79 -1.99
CA GLY A 81 -21.39 18.00 -1.62
C GLY A 81 -20.63 18.83 -2.66
N ALA A 82 -19.36 18.48 -2.88
CA ALA A 82 -18.54 19.17 -3.87
C ALA A 82 -18.90 18.71 -5.29
N ALA A 83 -19.12 19.64 -6.19
CA ALA A 83 -19.42 19.37 -7.60
C ALA A 83 -18.70 20.39 -8.51
N LEU A 84 -18.37 19.98 -9.71
CA LEU A 84 -17.85 20.86 -10.76
C LEU A 84 -18.98 21.70 -11.40
N GLY A 85 -20.22 21.19 -11.35
CA GLY A 85 -21.39 21.77 -11.95
C GLY A 85 -21.57 21.35 -13.42
N LEU A 86 -21.25 20.10 -13.71
CA LEU A 86 -21.40 19.52 -15.06
C LEU A 86 -22.84 19.57 -15.55
N ARG A 87 -23.01 19.70 -16.88
CA ARG A 87 -24.32 19.71 -17.55
C ARG A 87 -24.51 18.44 -18.37
N ALA A 88 -25.74 17.92 -18.42
CA ALA A 88 -26.07 16.78 -19.25
C ALA A 88 -25.76 17.09 -20.74
N GLY A 89 -25.15 16.12 -21.43
CA GLY A 89 -24.67 16.26 -22.80
C GLY A 89 -23.35 17.03 -22.95
N GLU A 90 -22.82 17.62 -21.91
CA GLU A 90 -21.50 18.25 -21.91
C GLU A 90 -20.41 17.21 -22.20
N ARG A 91 -19.45 17.58 -23.06
CA ARG A 91 -18.30 16.71 -23.39
C ARG A 91 -17.06 17.21 -22.69
N ARG A 92 -16.39 16.31 -21.96
CA ARG A 92 -15.18 16.61 -21.19
C ARG A 92 -14.12 15.54 -21.40
N ARG A 93 -12.84 15.95 -21.42
CA ARG A 93 -11.75 14.96 -21.37
C ARG A 93 -11.72 14.26 -20.03
N VAL A 94 -11.39 12.97 -20.04
CA VAL A 94 -11.22 12.15 -18.84
C VAL A 94 -10.23 12.81 -17.88
N GLU A 95 -9.12 13.33 -18.40
CA GLU A 95 -8.11 14.03 -17.59
C GLU A 95 -8.71 15.19 -16.78
N GLU A 96 -9.53 16.02 -17.38
CA GLU A 96 -10.13 17.17 -16.69
C GLU A 96 -11.08 16.75 -15.58
N LEU A 97 -11.92 15.73 -15.84
CA LEU A 97 -12.81 15.16 -14.82
C LEU A 97 -12.00 14.49 -13.71
N PHE A 98 -10.88 13.84 -14.04
CA PHE A 98 -10.00 13.20 -13.09
C PHE A 98 -9.36 14.19 -12.11
N TYR A 99 -8.83 15.30 -12.62
CA TYR A 99 -8.32 16.38 -11.79
C TYR A 99 -9.43 17.07 -10.98
N ALA A 100 -10.61 17.29 -11.56
CA ALA A 100 -11.74 17.84 -10.83
C ALA A 100 -12.17 16.94 -9.66
N MET A 101 -12.24 15.63 -9.88
CA MET A 101 -12.54 14.63 -8.86
C MET A 101 -11.51 14.63 -7.73
N LEU A 102 -10.23 14.70 -8.05
CA LEU A 102 -9.14 14.58 -7.06
C LEU A 102 -8.84 15.89 -6.34
N LEU A 103 -8.70 17.01 -7.04
CA LEU A 103 -8.32 18.29 -6.46
C LEU A 103 -9.50 18.99 -5.78
N ALA A 104 -10.60 19.21 -6.53
CA ALA A 104 -11.80 19.88 -6.04
C ALA A 104 -12.78 18.93 -5.34
N SER A 105 -12.52 17.61 -5.41
CA SER A 105 -13.39 16.57 -4.83
C SER A 105 -14.78 16.45 -5.52
N ALA A 106 -14.88 16.82 -6.81
CA ALA A 106 -16.13 16.88 -7.57
C ALA A 106 -16.83 15.52 -7.63
N ASN A 107 -18.06 15.44 -7.09
CA ASN A 107 -18.85 14.20 -7.04
C ASN A 107 -19.50 13.89 -8.39
N ASP A 108 -19.93 14.90 -9.13
CA ASP A 108 -20.45 14.78 -10.50
C ASP A 108 -19.38 14.23 -11.46
N ALA A 109 -18.15 14.70 -11.35
CA ALA A 109 -17.02 14.14 -12.10
C ALA A 109 -16.74 12.68 -11.76
N ALA A 110 -16.86 12.29 -10.46
CA ALA A 110 -16.70 10.91 -10.04
C ALA A 110 -17.79 9.99 -10.64
N VAL A 111 -19.05 10.46 -10.72
CA VAL A 111 -20.14 9.74 -11.37
C VAL A 111 -19.90 9.59 -12.87
N ALA A 112 -19.55 10.68 -13.56
CA ALA A 112 -19.29 10.65 -15.00
C ALA A 112 -18.14 9.70 -15.37
N LEU A 113 -17.04 9.71 -14.58
CA LEU A 113 -15.91 8.81 -14.77
C LEU A 113 -16.28 7.35 -14.48
N ALA A 114 -17.10 7.11 -13.45
CA ALA A 114 -17.56 5.77 -13.10
C ALA A 114 -18.41 5.15 -14.23
N GLU A 115 -19.37 5.92 -14.76
CA GLU A 115 -20.19 5.50 -15.91
C GLU A 115 -19.34 5.24 -17.16
N ALA A 116 -18.37 6.11 -17.44
CA ALA A 116 -17.47 5.93 -18.58
C ALA A 116 -16.58 4.68 -18.44
N ALA A 117 -16.11 4.38 -17.23
CA ALA A 117 -15.20 3.26 -16.97
C ALA A 117 -15.90 1.89 -16.91
N ALA A 118 -17.21 1.84 -16.59
CA ALA A 118 -17.91 0.58 -16.35
C ALA A 118 -19.30 0.48 -16.98
N GLY A 119 -19.74 1.50 -17.73
CA GLY A 119 -21.07 1.57 -18.35
C GLY A 119 -22.18 2.03 -17.38
N SER A 120 -22.03 1.81 -16.07
CA SER A 120 -22.96 2.30 -15.04
C SER A 120 -22.27 2.51 -13.72
N VAL A 121 -22.87 3.29 -12.81
CA VAL A 121 -22.38 3.49 -11.43
C VAL A 121 -22.42 2.16 -10.67
N GLU A 122 -23.45 1.36 -10.86
CA GLU A 122 -23.63 0.08 -10.19
C GLU A 122 -22.52 -0.89 -10.55
N ALA A 123 -22.23 -1.09 -11.84
CA ALA A 123 -21.14 -1.93 -12.32
C ALA A 123 -19.77 -1.40 -11.84
N PHE A 124 -19.61 -0.08 -11.76
CA PHE A 124 -18.39 0.51 -11.21
C PHE A 124 -18.23 0.21 -9.73
N VAL A 125 -19.29 0.29 -8.94
CA VAL A 125 -19.29 -0.02 -7.49
C VAL A 125 -18.96 -1.50 -7.24
N GLU A 126 -19.44 -2.40 -8.07
CA GLU A 126 -19.04 -3.82 -8.00
C GLU A 126 -17.53 -3.97 -8.23
N ARG A 127 -16.97 -3.30 -9.24
CA ARG A 127 -15.52 -3.28 -9.49
C ARG A 127 -14.74 -2.64 -8.35
N LEU A 128 -15.26 -1.56 -7.73
CA LEU A 128 -14.65 -0.93 -6.55
C LEU A 128 -14.50 -1.93 -5.41
N ASN A 129 -15.55 -2.67 -5.08
CA ASN A 129 -15.53 -3.62 -3.99
C ASN A 129 -14.64 -4.84 -4.32
N ALA A 130 -14.69 -5.35 -5.54
CA ALA A 130 -13.79 -6.40 -5.99
C ALA A 130 -12.32 -5.97 -5.91
N LYS A 131 -12.01 -4.74 -6.33
CA LYS A 131 -10.65 -4.19 -6.26
C LYS A 131 -10.20 -3.99 -4.82
N ALA A 132 -11.07 -3.51 -3.92
CA ALA A 132 -10.77 -3.38 -2.50
C ALA A 132 -10.33 -4.73 -1.90
N VAL A 133 -11.07 -5.81 -2.18
CA VAL A 133 -10.72 -7.18 -1.76
C VAL A 133 -9.37 -7.61 -2.32
N GLN A 134 -9.11 -7.39 -3.61
CA GLN A 134 -7.83 -7.72 -4.26
C GLN A 134 -6.64 -7.00 -3.60
N LEU A 135 -6.85 -5.79 -3.11
CA LEU A 135 -5.83 -4.99 -2.43
C LEU A 135 -5.69 -5.35 -0.93
N GLY A 136 -6.46 -6.31 -0.42
CA GLY A 136 -6.46 -6.71 0.97
C GLY A 136 -7.26 -5.78 1.90
N ALA A 137 -8.04 -4.84 1.36
CA ALA A 137 -8.92 -3.94 2.09
C ALA A 137 -10.24 -4.64 2.45
N ARG A 138 -10.16 -5.62 3.35
CA ARG A 138 -11.25 -6.57 3.65
C ARG A 138 -12.37 -6.00 4.53
N ASN A 139 -12.11 -4.90 5.24
CA ASN A 139 -13.09 -4.21 6.06
C ASN A 139 -13.68 -2.97 5.35
N THR A 140 -13.61 -2.96 4.01
CA THR A 140 -14.09 -1.89 3.15
C THR A 140 -15.28 -2.35 2.35
N HIS A 141 -16.32 -1.50 2.30
CA HIS A 141 -17.46 -1.67 1.41
C HIS A 141 -17.91 -0.28 0.92
N PHE A 142 -17.92 -0.10 -0.38
CA PHE A 142 -18.35 1.13 -1.03
C PHE A 142 -19.69 0.94 -1.71
N THR A 143 -20.56 1.94 -1.63
CA THR A 143 -21.90 1.97 -2.26
C THR A 143 -21.98 3.00 -3.39
N ASN A 144 -20.96 3.83 -3.54
CA ASN A 144 -20.88 4.88 -4.55
C ASN A 144 -19.42 5.26 -4.85
N PRO A 145 -19.13 5.92 -5.99
CA PRO A 145 -17.76 6.25 -6.38
C PRO A 145 -17.20 7.51 -5.72
N HIS A 146 -17.96 8.25 -4.95
CA HIS A 146 -17.59 9.59 -4.45
C HIS A 146 -17.47 9.71 -2.94
N GLY A 147 -18.06 8.78 -2.17
CA GLY A 147 -17.98 8.76 -0.72
C GLY A 147 -19.04 9.58 0.01
N LEU A 148 -20.18 9.89 -0.62
CA LEU A 148 -21.36 10.38 0.12
C LEU A 148 -21.90 9.28 1.04
N TYR A 149 -22.51 9.72 2.13
CA TYR A 149 -22.96 8.83 3.19
C TYR A 149 -24.00 7.80 2.74
N ASP A 150 -23.77 6.59 3.12
CA ASP A 150 -24.67 5.44 3.17
C ASP A 150 -24.21 4.62 4.40
N PRO A 151 -25.11 4.09 5.22
CA PRO A 151 -24.72 3.31 6.41
C PRO A 151 -23.81 2.12 6.11
N ARG A 152 -23.86 1.58 4.89
CA ARG A 152 -23.02 0.48 4.42
C ARG A 152 -21.69 0.96 3.82
N HIS A 153 -21.57 2.27 3.51
CA HIS A 153 -20.37 2.85 2.91
C HIS A 153 -19.30 3.09 3.96
N ARG A 154 -18.38 2.15 4.11
CA ARG A 154 -17.37 2.15 5.18
C ARG A 154 -16.02 1.68 4.71
N SER A 155 -14.99 2.11 5.40
CA SER A 155 -13.61 1.63 5.25
C SER A 155 -12.90 1.76 6.59
N THR A 156 -11.61 1.42 6.63
CA THR A 156 -10.78 1.55 7.83
C THR A 156 -9.52 2.35 7.53
N ALA A 157 -8.85 2.88 8.55
CA ALA A 157 -7.60 3.60 8.34
C ALA A 157 -6.52 2.70 7.70
N TYR A 158 -6.47 1.43 8.08
CA TYR A 158 -5.57 0.44 7.48
C TYR A 158 -5.92 0.18 6.00
N ASP A 159 -7.19 -0.09 5.71
CA ASP A 159 -7.63 -0.41 4.35
C ASP A 159 -7.41 0.77 3.39
N LEU A 160 -7.72 2.00 3.84
CA LEU A 160 -7.43 3.22 3.07
C LEU A 160 -5.94 3.42 2.82
N ALA A 161 -5.08 3.03 3.76
CA ALA A 161 -3.63 3.07 3.54
C ALA A 161 -3.18 2.05 2.48
N GLN A 162 -3.73 0.81 2.47
CA GLN A 162 -3.45 -0.18 1.42
C GLN A 162 -3.96 0.28 0.05
N ILE A 163 -5.16 0.85 0.00
CA ILE A 163 -5.73 1.45 -1.21
C ILE A 163 -4.83 2.58 -1.74
N ALA A 164 -4.41 3.49 -0.86
CA ALA A 164 -3.53 4.59 -1.24
C ALA A 164 -2.15 4.10 -1.72
N ARG A 165 -1.61 3.08 -1.07
CA ARG A 165 -0.36 2.44 -1.47
C ARG A 165 -0.43 1.85 -2.88
N ALA A 166 -1.53 1.21 -3.23
CA ALA A 166 -1.75 0.70 -4.59
C ALA A 166 -1.96 1.84 -5.60
N ALA A 167 -2.78 2.84 -5.24
CA ALA A 167 -3.08 3.99 -6.09
C ALA A 167 -1.84 4.81 -6.44
N LEU A 168 -0.94 5.04 -5.48
CA LEU A 168 0.31 5.79 -5.69
C LEU A 168 1.35 5.06 -6.57
N ARG A 169 1.19 3.75 -6.81
CA ARG A 169 1.99 3.02 -7.80
C ARG A 169 1.56 3.28 -9.24
N ASN A 170 0.34 3.77 -9.45
CA ASN A 170 -0.10 4.22 -10.76
C ASN A 170 0.45 5.63 -11.02
N PRO A 171 1.28 5.85 -12.07
CA PRO A 171 1.94 7.14 -12.31
C PRO A 171 0.96 8.30 -12.54
N TRP A 172 -0.18 8.03 -13.17
CA TRP A 172 -1.17 9.07 -13.43
C TRP A 172 -1.89 9.49 -12.13
N VAL A 173 -2.29 8.53 -11.30
CA VAL A 173 -2.87 8.83 -9.98
C VAL A 173 -1.86 9.61 -9.14
N ALA A 174 -0.61 9.12 -9.04
CA ALA A 174 0.44 9.77 -8.27
C ALA A 174 0.68 11.22 -8.72
N LYS A 175 0.74 11.47 -10.03
CA LYS A 175 0.86 12.81 -10.60
C LYS A 175 -0.34 13.70 -10.22
N ALA A 176 -1.56 13.19 -10.39
CA ALA A 176 -2.76 13.98 -10.16
C ALA A 176 -2.96 14.35 -8.68
N VAL A 177 -2.74 13.41 -7.74
CA VAL A 177 -2.91 13.71 -6.30
C VAL A 177 -1.82 14.63 -5.75
N ALA A 178 -0.64 14.68 -6.39
CA ALA A 178 0.45 15.60 -6.05
C ALA A 178 0.28 16.99 -6.67
N THR A 179 -0.61 17.15 -7.64
CA THR A 179 -0.84 18.42 -8.33
C THR A 179 -1.52 19.42 -7.40
N ARG A 180 -0.92 20.58 -7.23
CA ARG A 180 -1.44 21.66 -6.37
C ARG A 180 -2.60 22.39 -7.04
N GLU A 181 -2.48 22.64 -8.33
CA GLU A 181 -3.41 23.43 -9.13
C GLU A 181 -3.51 22.87 -10.54
N TYR A 182 -4.69 22.93 -11.12
CA TYR A 182 -4.95 22.47 -12.49
C TYR A 182 -5.94 23.41 -13.17
N GLU A 183 -5.69 23.78 -14.43
CA GLU A 183 -6.59 24.61 -15.21
C GLU A 183 -7.46 23.74 -16.14
N LEU A 184 -8.77 23.86 -15.99
CA LEU A 184 -9.73 23.30 -16.91
C LEU A 184 -9.81 24.21 -18.13
N THR A 185 -9.46 23.69 -19.29
CA THR A 185 -9.42 24.45 -20.55
C THR A 185 -10.60 24.16 -21.47
N SER A 186 -11.26 23.01 -21.31
CA SER A 186 -12.48 22.68 -22.04
C SER A 186 -13.70 23.25 -21.33
N GLY A 187 -14.53 24.00 -22.06
CA GLY A 187 -15.76 24.64 -21.56
C GLY A 187 -15.80 26.13 -21.81
N ALA A 188 -16.97 26.75 -21.58
CA ALA A 188 -17.19 28.17 -21.88
C ALA A 188 -16.35 29.14 -21.05
N ILE A 189 -15.90 28.71 -19.86
CA ILE A 189 -15.09 29.54 -18.95
C ILE A 189 -13.97 28.67 -18.36
N PRO A 190 -12.70 29.05 -18.52
CA PRO A 190 -11.58 28.38 -17.87
C PRO A 190 -11.75 28.43 -16.36
N ARG A 191 -11.47 27.30 -15.68
CA ARG A 191 -11.55 27.19 -14.22
C ARG A 191 -10.22 26.70 -13.66
N ARG A 192 -9.69 27.42 -12.68
CA ARG A 192 -8.56 26.96 -11.88
C ARG A 192 -9.06 26.11 -10.72
N LEU A 193 -8.59 24.87 -10.65
CA LEU A 193 -8.82 23.95 -9.54
C LEU A 193 -7.63 24.05 -8.58
N VAL A 194 -7.90 24.19 -7.29
CA VAL A 194 -6.89 24.16 -6.23
C VAL A 194 -7.11 22.90 -5.40
N ASN A 195 -6.04 22.16 -5.16
CA ASN A 195 -6.09 20.95 -4.37
C ASN A 195 -6.45 21.26 -2.90
N ARG A 196 -7.46 20.59 -2.38
CA ARG A 196 -7.93 20.75 -0.99
C ARG A 196 -6.96 20.17 0.05
N ASN A 197 -5.98 19.38 -0.35
CA ASN A 197 -4.96 18.87 0.54
C ASN A 197 -3.92 19.95 0.86
N ARG A 198 -4.11 20.63 1.98
CA ARG A 198 -3.23 21.73 2.42
C ARG A 198 -1.78 21.29 2.64
N LEU A 199 -1.53 20.00 2.94
CA LEU A 199 -0.16 19.52 3.14
C LEU A 199 0.72 19.69 1.90
N LEU A 200 0.15 19.65 0.69
CA LEU A 200 0.89 19.91 -0.55
C LEU A 200 1.56 21.29 -0.57
N PHE A 201 1.03 22.25 0.19
CA PHE A 201 1.53 23.62 0.25
C PHE A 201 2.37 23.89 1.50
N THR A 202 2.20 23.12 2.56
CA THR A 202 2.72 23.44 3.90
C THR A 202 3.66 22.38 4.48
N TYR A 203 3.71 21.16 3.91
CA TYR A 203 4.52 20.07 4.45
C TYR A 203 5.59 19.63 3.46
N PRO A 204 6.90 19.70 3.81
CA PRO A 204 7.99 19.30 2.93
C PRO A 204 7.89 17.85 2.51
N GLY A 205 7.95 17.60 1.19
CA GLY A 205 7.87 16.28 0.62
C GLY A 205 6.45 15.73 0.46
N ALA A 206 5.39 16.47 0.84
CA ALA A 206 4.01 16.03 0.61
C ALA A 206 3.74 15.85 -0.89
N ASN A 207 3.17 14.69 -1.25
CA ASN A 207 2.88 14.30 -2.63
C ASN A 207 1.48 13.65 -2.80
N GLY A 208 0.56 13.86 -1.89
CA GLY A 208 -0.84 13.40 -1.98
C GLY A 208 -1.50 13.31 -0.61
N VAL A 209 -2.69 12.73 -0.52
CA VAL A 209 -3.49 12.01 -1.51
C VAL A 209 -4.88 12.62 -1.62
N LYS A 210 -5.72 12.52 -0.55
CA LYS A 210 -7.13 12.95 -0.63
C LYS A 210 -7.70 13.33 0.72
N THR A 211 -8.44 14.43 0.76
CA THR A 211 -9.27 14.88 1.88
C THR A 211 -10.68 14.30 1.80
N GLY A 212 -11.32 14.13 2.94
CA GLY A 212 -12.72 13.76 3.07
C GLY A 212 -13.38 14.52 4.21
N TRP A 213 -14.69 14.80 4.09
CA TRP A 213 -15.49 15.36 5.17
C TRP A 213 -16.98 15.07 4.92
N LEU A 214 -17.64 14.62 5.96
CA LEU A 214 -19.08 14.50 6.09
C LEU A 214 -19.43 14.82 7.54
N VAL A 215 -20.68 15.11 7.84
CA VAL A 215 -21.15 15.24 9.22
C VAL A 215 -20.92 13.94 9.99
N GLU A 216 -21.18 12.80 9.35
CA GLU A 216 -21.09 11.46 9.93
C GLU A 216 -19.65 10.96 10.08
N SER A 217 -18.73 11.47 9.27
CA SER A 217 -17.33 11.02 9.28
C SER A 217 -16.39 11.92 10.07
N GLY A 218 -16.76 13.17 10.29
CA GLY A 218 -15.79 14.19 10.64
C GLY A 218 -14.75 14.42 9.55
N PRO A 219 -13.71 15.23 9.81
CA PRO A 219 -12.61 15.45 8.87
C PRO A 219 -11.74 14.20 8.74
N CYS A 220 -11.50 13.77 7.48
CA CYS A 220 -10.68 12.62 7.11
C CYS A 220 -9.57 13.04 6.12
N LEU A 221 -8.42 12.40 6.20
CA LEU A 221 -7.29 12.65 5.31
C LEU A 221 -6.52 11.35 5.07
N VAL A 222 -6.29 11.06 3.81
CA VAL A 222 -5.21 10.20 3.36
C VAL A 222 -4.09 11.12 2.89
N ALA A 223 -2.96 11.12 3.58
CA ALA A 223 -1.78 11.93 3.27
C ALA A 223 -0.63 11.03 2.86
N SER A 224 0.24 11.53 2.00
CA SER A 224 1.52 10.89 1.73
C SER A 224 2.62 11.94 1.57
N ALA A 225 3.83 11.53 1.93
CA ALA A 225 5.03 12.33 1.73
C ALA A 225 6.22 11.44 1.41
N GLN A 226 7.18 12.00 0.66
CA GLN A 226 8.43 11.35 0.31
C GLN A 226 9.61 12.22 0.71
N ARG A 227 10.58 11.64 1.43
CA ARG A 227 11.86 12.28 1.80
C ARG A 227 12.99 11.28 1.60
N GLU A 228 14.07 11.69 0.98
CA GLU A 228 15.29 10.86 0.80
C GLU A 228 14.99 9.47 0.21
N GLY A 229 14.11 9.42 -0.79
CA GLY A 229 13.72 8.17 -1.46
C GLY A 229 12.74 7.27 -0.68
N ARG A 230 12.37 7.63 0.55
CA ARG A 230 11.41 6.91 1.39
C ARG A 230 10.06 7.60 1.38
N ALA A 231 8.99 6.83 1.18
CA ALA A 231 7.62 7.33 1.16
C ALA A 231 6.80 6.76 2.34
N LEU A 232 6.02 7.62 2.97
CA LEU A 232 5.08 7.26 4.05
C LEU A 232 3.66 7.65 3.66
N ILE A 233 2.70 6.87 4.15
CA ILE A 233 1.26 7.13 4.00
C ILE A 233 0.65 7.23 5.39
N ALA A 234 0.02 8.37 5.69
CA ALA A 234 -0.70 8.61 6.93
C ALA A 234 -2.20 8.75 6.64
N VAL A 235 -3.01 7.90 7.25
CA VAL A 235 -4.47 8.00 7.22
C VAL A 235 -4.95 8.48 8.58
N VAL A 236 -5.75 9.53 8.59
CA VAL A 236 -6.34 10.13 9.79
C VAL A 236 -7.85 10.23 9.56
N LEU A 237 -8.64 9.63 10.45
CA LEU A 237 -10.09 9.60 10.38
C LEU A 237 -10.69 10.30 11.61
N ASP A 238 -11.66 11.16 11.37
CA ASP A 238 -12.40 11.91 12.39
C ASP A 238 -11.47 12.68 13.33
N SER A 239 -10.81 13.70 12.78
CA SER A 239 -9.93 14.58 13.57
C SER A 239 -10.22 16.06 13.27
N PRO A 240 -10.46 16.90 14.28
CA PRO A 240 -10.63 18.35 14.10
C PRO A 240 -9.34 19.02 13.61
N GLN A 241 -8.17 18.36 13.77
CA GLN A 241 -6.84 18.86 13.36
C GLN A 241 -6.20 17.96 12.31
N VAL A 242 -6.98 17.42 11.38
CA VAL A 242 -6.58 16.35 10.45
C VAL A 242 -5.25 16.58 9.73
N PHE A 243 -4.96 17.79 9.27
CA PHE A 243 -3.69 18.12 8.59
C PHE A 243 -2.51 18.14 9.56
N ARG A 244 -2.69 18.72 10.76
CA ARG A 244 -1.65 18.79 11.77
C ARG A 244 -1.30 17.39 12.30
N GLU A 245 -2.30 16.56 12.48
CA GLU A 245 -2.11 15.20 12.97
C GLU A 245 -1.49 14.29 11.93
N ALA A 246 -1.87 14.42 10.65
CA ALA A 246 -1.20 13.72 9.57
C ALA A 246 0.28 14.14 9.44
N ALA A 247 0.59 15.45 9.58
CA ALA A 247 1.97 15.92 9.61
C ALA A 247 2.76 15.30 10.76
N ARG A 248 2.19 15.26 12.00
CA ARG A 248 2.83 14.62 13.16
C ARG A 248 3.10 13.13 12.95
N LEU A 249 2.18 12.42 12.32
CA LEU A 249 2.38 10.99 11.98
C LEU A 249 3.52 10.83 10.98
N LEU A 250 3.56 11.64 9.93
CA LEU A 250 4.61 11.60 8.93
C LEU A 250 5.98 11.94 9.55
N ASP A 251 6.05 13.00 10.38
CA ASP A 251 7.27 13.35 11.11
C ASP A 251 7.74 12.22 12.01
N PHE A 252 6.82 11.62 12.79
CA PHE A 252 7.13 10.45 13.61
C PHE A 252 7.74 9.32 12.77
N GLY A 253 7.13 8.98 11.63
CA GLY A 253 7.64 7.93 10.77
C GLY A 253 9.02 8.23 10.18
N PHE A 254 9.27 9.47 9.76
CA PHE A 254 10.56 9.86 9.20
C PHE A 254 11.67 9.99 10.26
N THR A 255 11.33 10.39 11.49
CA THR A 255 12.31 10.59 12.56
C THR A 255 12.60 9.33 13.37
N ALA A 256 11.56 8.56 13.70
CA ALA A 256 11.69 7.38 14.57
C ALA A 256 12.16 6.12 13.82
N TYR A 257 11.91 6.03 12.52
CA TYR A 257 12.20 4.84 11.73
C TYR A 257 13.14 5.15 10.56
N GLU A 258 13.86 4.14 10.11
CA GLU A 258 14.58 4.12 8.83
C GLU A 258 14.26 2.85 8.05
N LEU A 259 14.28 2.92 6.73
CA LEU A 259 14.09 1.75 5.87
C LEU A 259 15.45 1.11 5.61
N ARG A 260 15.67 -0.10 6.13
CA ARG A 260 16.89 -0.88 5.89
C ARG A 260 16.65 -1.97 4.85
N VAL A 261 17.54 -2.06 3.87
CA VAL A 261 17.62 -3.21 2.98
C VAL A 261 18.45 -4.28 3.68
N LEU A 262 17.82 -5.38 4.04
CA LEU A 262 18.40 -6.45 4.86
C LEU A 262 18.99 -7.58 4.02
N ALA A 263 18.43 -7.80 2.82
CA ALA A 263 18.94 -8.77 1.86
C ALA A 263 18.51 -8.43 0.43
N ARG A 264 19.32 -8.89 -0.55
CA ARG A 264 18.96 -8.82 -1.97
C ARG A 264 18.98 -10.22 -2.59
N PRO A 265 18.23 -10.43 -3.70
CA PRO A 265 18.31 -11.68 -4.46
C PRO A 265 19.75 -12.02 -4.83
N GLY A 266 20.13 -13.29 -4.68
CA GLY A 266 21.49 -13.76 -4.93
C GLY A 266 22.50 -13.50 -3.80
N GLN A 267 22.22 -12.57 -2.89
CA GLN A 267 23.06 -12.35 -1.71
C GLN A 267 22.81 -13.47 -0.68
N PRO A 268 23.85 -14.18 -0.21
CA PRO A 268 23.70 -15.20 0.81
C PRO A 268 23.21 -14.59 2.14
N VAL A 269 22.11 -15.12 2.68
CA VAL A 269 21.53 -14.74 3.98
C VAL A 269 21.77 -15.77 5.06
N GLY A 270 22.28 -16.95 4.69
CA GLY A 270 22.67 -18.00 5.63
C GLY A 270 23.36 -19.17 4.93
N ARG A 271 24.06 -19.97 5.72
CA ARG A 271 24.74 -21.19 5.30
C ARG A 271 24.43 -22.31 6.27
N VAL A 272 24.23 -23.50 5.76
CA VAL A 272 24.09 -24.72 6.56
C VAL A 272 24.88 -25.85 5.90
N ARG A 273 25.46 -26.72 6.71
CA ARG A 273 26.08 -27.95 6.24
C ARG A 273 25.02 -29.07 6.27
N LEU A 274 24.76 -29.65 5.11
CA LEU A 274 23.81 -30.75 5.01
C LEU A 274 24.39 -32.02 5.66
N PRO A 275 23.53 -32.99 6.04
CA PRO A 275 23.97 -34.28 6.61
C PRO A 275 24.99 -34.99 5.76
N GLY A 276 25.07 -34.66 4.49
CA GLY A 276 26.03 -35.14 3.53
C GLY A 276 27.41 -34.50 3.57
N GLY A 277 27.59 -33.38 4.25
CA GLY A 277 28.83 -32.60 4.28
C GLY A 277 28.87 -31.48 3.27
N GLU A 278 27.90 -31.39 2.33
CA GLU A 278 27.79 -30.31 1.35
C GLU A 278 27.33 -29.03 2.00
N ASP A 279 27.88 -27.89 1.60
CA ASP A 279 27.47 -26.58 2.03
C ASP A 279 26.31 -26.07 1.16
N LEU A 280 25.20 -25.72 1.80
CA LEU A 280 24.06 -25.06 1.19
C LEU A 280 23.98 -23.61 1.64
N GLN A 281 23.86 -22.71 0.67
CA GLN A 281 23.63 -21.28 0.93
C GLN A 281 22.18 -20.91 0.54
N ALA A 282 21.56 -20.08 1.38
CA ALA A 282 20.24 -19.53 1.11
C ALA A 282 20.32 -18.06 0.74
N THR A 283 19.40 -17.61 -0.10
CA THR A 283 19.12 -16.22 -0.47
C THR A 283 17.63 -15.92 -0.34
N VAL A 284 17.22 -14.68 -0.59
CA VAL A 284 15.80 -14.29 -0.72
C VAL A 284 15.41 -14.19 -2.19
N ALA A 285 14.12 -14.42 -2.50
CA ALA A 285 13.62 -14.34 -3.88
C ALA A 285 13.49 -12.88 -4.37
N GLU A 286 13.19 -11.97 -3.45
CA GLU A 286 13.01 -10.55 -3.71
C GLU A 286 13.81 -9.73 -2.69
N GLU A 287 14.03 -8.45 -2.97
CA GLU A 287 14.70 -7.56 -2.02
C GLU A 287 13.91 -7.47 -0.72
N LEU A 288 14.55 -7.80 0.40
CA LEU A 288 13.99 -7.74 1.73
C LEU A 288 14.35 -6.40 2.37
N ALA A 289 13.39 -5.47 2.38
CA ALA A 289 13.49 -4.20 3.07
C ALA A 289 12.49 -4.15 4.22
N TRP A 290 12.87 -3.55 5.35
CA TRP A 290 12.01 -3.39 6.52
C TRP A 290 12.27 -2.05 7.21
N ALA A 291 11.19 -1.36 7.63
CA ALA A 291 11.34 -0.15 8.42
C ALA A 291 11.62 -0.53 9.87
N VAL A 292 12.72 -0.05 10.40
CA VAL A 292 13.18 -0.37 11.75
C VAL A 292 13.35 0.89 12.57
N PRO A 293 13.10 0.87 13.89
CA PRO A 293 13.44 1.99 14.74
C PRO A 293 14.94 2.30 14.62
N ARG A 294 15.30 3.57 14.55
CA ARG A 294 16.71 3.98 14.38
C ARG A 294 17.65 3.46 15.46
N THR A 295 17.13 3.23 16.66
CA THR A 295 17.88 2.74 17.82
C THR A 295 17.86 1.22 17.97
N ALA A 296 17.11 0.50 17.12
CA ALA A 296 16.91 -0.93 17.26
C ALA A 296 18.09 -1.75 16.73
N GLN A 297 18.36 -2.86 17.38
CA GLN A 297 19.24 -3.91 16.86
C GLN A 297 18.46 -4.78 15.89
N VAL A 298 18.99 -4.90 14.65
CA VAL A 298 18.35 -5.66 13.58
C VAL A 298 19.23 -6.83 13.20
N GLY A 299 18.65 -8.02 13.19
CA GLY A 299 19.29 -9.26 12.74
C GLY A 299 18.48 -9.95 11.66
N LEU A 300 19.18 -10.69 10.80
CA LEU A 300 18.60 -11.60 9.83
C LEU A 300 19.09 -13.01 10.15
N ARG A 301 18.18 -13.96 10.32
CA ARG A 301 18.50 -15.36 10.62
C ARG A 301 17.73 -16.28 9.67
N VAL A 302 18.39 -17.35 9.23
CA VAL A 302 17.69 -18.41 8.48
C VAL A 302 17.29 -19.52 9.42
N ARG A 303 16.00 -19.84 9.45
CA ARG A 303 15.45 -21.04 10.05
C ARG A 303 15.27 -22.09 8.95
N TRP A 304 16.13 -23.09 8.95
CA TRP A 304 16.15 -24.15 7.95
C TRP A 304 14.96 -25.11 8.11
N ASP A 305 14.45 -25.65 7.01
CA ASP A 305 13.38 -26.65 7.06
C ASP A 305 13.90 -27.94 7.72
N PRO A 306 13.13 -28.59 8.61
CA PRO A 306 13.51 -29.86 9.21
C PRO A 306 13.72 -30.94 8.15
N GLY A 307 14.77 -31.77 8.32
CA GLY A 307 15.06 -32.88 7.41
C GLY A 307 15.65 -32.46 6.07
N LEU A 308 16.15 -31.24 5.93
CA LEU A 308 16.79 -30.75 4.73
C LEU A 308 18.02 -31.60 4.39
N LYS A 309 18.03 -32.22 3.20
CA LYS A 309 19.07 -33.11 2.67
C LYS A 309 19.19 -32.99 1.16
N ALA A 310 20.34 -33.35 0.61
CA ALA A 310 20.51 -33.46 -0.84
C ALA A 310 19.62 -34.59 -1.45
N PRO A 311 19.14 -34.45 -2.71
CA PRO A 311 19.39 -33.32 -3.59
C PRO A 311 18.54 -32.07 -3.23
N VAL A 312 19.08 -30.87 -3.48
CA VAL A 312 18.38 -29.60 -3.37
C VAL A 312 18.48 -28.88 -4.71
N GLY A 313 17.36 -28.45 -5.26
CA GLY A 313 17.35 -27.67 -6.52
C GLY A 313 17.74 -26.20 -6.30
N ALA A 314 18.36 -25.57 -7.29
CA ALA A 314 18.54 -24.12 -7.30
C ALA A 314 17.17 -23.42 -7.25
N GLY A 315 17.02 -22.37 -6.41
CA GLY A 315 15.73 -21.70 -6.21
C GLY A 315 14.68 -22.52 -5.44
N GLN A 316 15.03 -23.69 -4.92
CA GLN A 316 14.15 -24.44 -4.03
C GLN A 316 14.07 -23.73 -2.67
N ARG A 317 12.87 -23.66 -2.07
CA ARG A 317 12.73 -23.21 -0.69
C ARG A 317 13.42 -24.20 0.26
N VAL A 318 14.26 -23.67 1.14
CA VAL A 318 15.06 -24.45 2.08
C VAL A 318 14.85 -24.05 3.54
N GLY A 319 13.96 -23.09 3.76
CA GLY A 319 13.61 -22.58 5.08
C GLY A 319 12.97 -21.20 5.01
N TRP A 320 13.17 -20.45 6.06
CA TRP A 320 12.65 -19.09 6.23
C TRP A 320 13.75 -18.14 6.67
N ALA A 321 13.87 -17.00 6.00
CA ALA A 321 14.67 -15.88 6.46
C ALA A 321 13.81 -15.01 7.38
N GLU A 322 14.22 -14.91 8.66
CA GLU A 322 13.53 -14.20 9.73
C GLU A 322 14.21 -12.88 10.01
N VAL A 323 13.46 -11.77 9.87
CA VAL A 323 13.88 -10.45 10.32
C VAL A 323 13.56 -10.32 11.80
N ARG A 324 14.56 -10.02 12.61
CA ARG A 324 14.41 -9.81 14.03
C ARG A 324 14.81 -8.38 14.40
N VAL A 325 13.94 -7.72 15.18
CA VAL A 325 14.17 -6.37 15.71
C VAL A 325 14.14 -6.48 17.23
N ASP A 326 15.23 -6.07 17.90
CA ASP A 326 15.41 -6.20 19.34
C ASP A 326 15.11 -7.63 19.85
N GLY A 327 15.56 -8.64 19.09
CA GLY A 327 15.38 -10.04 19.39
C GLY A 327 13.99 -10.63 19.06
N ARG A 328 12.99 -9.85 18.67
CA ARG A 328 11.65 -10.30 18.27
C ARG A 328 11.56 -10.54 16.77
N GLU A 329 10.88 -11.59 16.36
CA GLU A 329 10.58 -11.84 14.96
C GLU A 329 9.49 -10.86 14.48
N GLU A 330 9.81 -10.06 13.45
CA GLU A 330 8.90 -9.06 12.86
C GLU A 330 8.38 -9.50 11.49
N LEU A 331 9.20 -10.24 10.74
CA LEU A 331 8.86 -10.69 9.41
C LEU A 331 9.61 -11.97 9.09
N ARG A 332 8.99 -12.87 8.34
CA ARG A 332 9.67 -14.01 7.70
C ARG A 332 9.31 -14.11 6.23
N VAL A 333 10.31 -14.43 5.41
CA VAL A 333 10.17 -14.67 3.97
C VAL A 333 10.81 -16.00 3.59
N PRO A 334 10.40 -16.65 2.49
CA PRO A 334 11.02 -17.88 2.04
C PRO A 334 12.53 -17.69 1.81
N ALA A 335 13.33 -18.59 2.38
CA ALA A 335 14.75 -18.72 2.09
C ALA A 335 14.94 -19.74 0.98
N MET A 336 15.61 -19.34 -0.11
CA MET A 336 15.76 -20.08 -1.35
C MET A 336 17.19 -20.54 -1.54
N ALA A 337 17.43 -21.75 -2.05
CA ALA A 337 18.77 -22.25 -2.35
C ALA A 337 19.43 -21.40 -3.45
N VAL A 338 20.63 -20.89 -3.19
CA VAL A 338 21.42 -20.10 -4.17
C VAL A 338 21.79 -20.95 -5.39
N ARG A 339 22.15 -22.23 -5.15
CA ARG A 339 22.56 -23.18 -6.17
C ARG A 339 22.01 -24.58 -5.88
N ALA A 340 21.99 -25.41 -6.90
CA ALA A 340 21.67 -26.82 -6.71
C ALA A 340 22.77 -27.55 -5.91
N VAL A 341 22.35 -28.47 -5.05
CA VAL A 341 23.22 -29.46 -4.40
C VAL A 341 22.80 -30.83 -4.95
N PRO A 342 23.67 -31.52 -5.73
CA PRO A 342 23.33 -32.76 -6.37
C PRO A 342 23.18 -33.89 -5.34
N PRO A 343 22.50 -34.98 -5.71
CA PRO A 343 22.49 -36.19 -4.88
C PRO A 343 23.92 -36.73 -4.80
N ARG A 344 24.25 -37.36 -3.68
CA ARG A 344 25.55 -38.04 -3.55
C ARG A 344 25.70 -39.14 -4.60
N GLY A 345 26.90 -39.22 -5.17
CA GLY A 345 27.26 -40.31 -6.00
C GLY A 345 27.31 -41.64 -5.20
N ARG A 346 26.84 -42.74 -5.80
CA ARG A 346 26.83 -44.07 -5.16
C ARG A 346 28.18 -44.46 -4.57
N TRP A 347 29.28 -44.01 -5.18
CA TRP A 347 30.66 -44.30 -4.75
C TRP A 347 31.07 -43.53 -3.48
N GLU A 348 30.66 -42.29 -3.31
CA GLU A 348 30.96 -41.53 -2.08
C GLU A 348 30.19 -42.07 -0.86
N GLU A 349 29.00 -42.60 -1.06
CA GLU A 349 28.19 -43.24 -0.01
C GLU A 349 28.80 -44.58 0.40
N LEU A 350 29.33 -45.34 -0.54
CA LEU A 350 30.09 -46.60 -0.28
C LEU A 350 31.39 -46.34 0.50
N TRP A 351 32.19 -45.36 0.07
CA TRP A 351 33.44 -44.99 0.73
C TRP A 351 33.19 -44.52 2.18
N ARG A 352 32.17 -43.75 2.43
CA ARG A 352 31.82 -43.32 3.80
C ARG A 352 31.46 -44.50 4.71
N ARG A 353 30.67 -45.43 4.23
CA ARG A 353 30.32 -46.66 4.98
C ARG A 353 31.56 -47.49 5.30
N VAL A 354 32.51 -47.55 4.36
CA VAL A 354 33.78 -48.25 4.59
C VAL A 354 34.60 -47.53 5.64
N VAL A 355 34.74 -46.19 5.58
CA VAL A 355 35.50 -45.42 6.56
C VAL A 355 34.84 -45.46 7.96
N GLU A 356 33.51 -45.36 8.05
CA GLU A 356 32.78 -45.47 9.32
C GLU A 356 32.90 -46.91 9.92
N SER A 357 33.00 -47.93 9.07
CA SER A 357 33.16 -49.33 9.55
C SER A 357 34.61 -49.65 9.98
N VAL A 358 35.61 -48.94 9.48
CA VAL A 358 37.05 -49.15 9.79
C VAL A 358 37.53 -48.21 10.94
N GLY A 359 36.86 -47.05 11.13
CA GLY A 359 37.20 -46.09 12.19
C GLY A 359 36.57 -46.34 13.55
N GLY A 360 35.83 -47.42 13.73
CA GLY A 360 35.12 -47.84 14.96
C GLY A 360 35.82 -48.97 15.73
N ARG A 361 37.16 -49.05 15.71
CA ARG A 361 37.92 -49.92 16.59
C ARG A 361 38.91 -49.15 17.41
#